data_e45c9415ed5c0589b0708e4c8086b975
#
_entry.id   e45c9415ed5c0589b0708e4c8086b975
#
_cell.length_a   1.000
_cell.length_b   1.000
_cell.length_c   1.000
_cell.angle_alpha   90.00
_cell.angle_beta   90.00
_cell.angle_gamma   90.00
#
_symmetry.space_group_name_H-M   'P 1'
#
loop_
_entity.id
_entity.type
_entity.pdbx_description
1 polymer ?
#
loop_
_entity_poly.entity_id
_entity_poly.type
_entity_poly.pdbx_seq_one_letter_code
_entity_poly.pdbx_strand_id
1 'polypeptide(L)'
;VDLYYVIYPLLFIGTLLMVLGFVKYPLLLPFGGVVAFISFCIFLLETFLTILKVRKFNFVISTVLIANLFLFFGLIVGILLALSYSGFLDINIDTLLKIHIYCVLFGYVGITIIGMSLILLPMFWLSHSFSWIYVKSSVVILCIGIIFISLASIFNNVILEYFAYFLNFIAL
;
A
#
# COMPACT_ATOMS: atom_id res chain seq x y z
N VAL A 1 -3.23 -22.79 9.46
CA VAL A 1 -1.81 -22.96 9.07
C VAL A 1 -1.15 -21.61 9.28
N ASP A 2 -0.14 -21.56 10.16
CA ASP A 2 0.60 -20.30 10.40
C ASP A 2 1.55 -20.05 9.24
N LEU A 3 1.08 -19.34 8.21
CA LEU A 3 1.89 -18.97 7.04
C LEU A 3 3.00 -17.96 7.39
N TYR A 4 2.97 -17.38 8.59
CA TYR A 4 4.00 -16.44 9.05
C TYR A 4 5.41 -17.02 9.08
N TYR A 5 5.55 -18.33 9.32
CA TYR A 5 6.86 -19.02 9.23
C TYR A 5 7.47 -19.00 7.83
N VAL A 6 6.66 -18.77 6.80
CA VAL A 6 7.12 -18.62 5.41
C VAL A 6 7.26 -17.15 5.05
N ILE A 7 6.32 -16.31 5.48
CA ILE A 7 6.29 -14.87 5.15
C ILE A 7 7.54 -14.17 5.70
N TYR A 8 7.87 -14.34 6.99
CA TYR A 8 8.97 -13.61 7.61
C TYR A 8 10.34 -13.92 6.99
N PRO A 9 10.74 -15.18 6.79
CA PRO A 9 12.04 -15.47 6.16
C PRO A 9 12.11 -14.94 4.72
N LEU A 10 11.05 -15.07 3.92
CA LEU A 10 11.02 -14.55 2.57
C LEU A 10 11.14 -13.03 2.55
N LEU A 11 10.39 -12.35 3.42
CA LEU A 11 10.45 -10.89 3.52
C LEU A 11 11.84 -10.42 3.95
N PHE A 12 12.46 -11.10 4.92
CA PHE A 12 13.82 -10.81 5.38
C PHE A 12 14.86 -10.98 4.26
N ILE A 13 14.81 -12.10 3.54
CA ILE A 13 15.72 -12.36 2.41
C ILE A 13 15.50 -11.34 1.30
N GLY A 14 14.24 -11.08 0.93
CA GLY A 14 13.90 -10.08 -0.09
C GLY A 14 14.43 -8.70 0.27
N THR A 15 14.23 -8.26 1.51
CA THR A 15 14.73 -6.98 2.01
C THR A 15 16.26 -6.91 2.00
N LEU A 16 16.96 -7.96 2.43
CA LEU A 16 18.43 -8.01 2.38
C LEU A 16 18.95 -7.88 0.95
N LEU A 17 18.35 -8.62 0.00
CA LEU A 17 18.73 -8.53 -1.41
C LEU A 17 18.49 -7.13 -1.97
N MET A 18 17.38 -6.46 -1.60
CA MET A 18 17.11 -5.09 -2.02
C MET A 18 18.13 -4.11 -1.42
N VAL A 19 18.48 -4.23 -0.13
CA VAL A 19 19.51 -3.40 0.51
C VAL A 19 20.85 -3.54 -0.20
N LEU A 20 21.30 -4.78 -0.45
CA LEU A 20 22.53 -5.04 -1.20
C LEU A 20 22.46 -4.49 -2.63
N GLY A 21 21.28 -4.57 -3.25
CA GLY A 21 21.02 -4.01 -4.57
C GLY A 21 21.20 -2.50 -4.63
N PHE A 22 20.64 -1.77 -3.65
CA PHE A 22 20.78 -0.31 -3.59
C PHE A 22 22.22 0.15 -3.24
N VAL A 23 22.93 -0.61 -2.40
CA VAL A 23 24.28 -0.22 -1.95
C VAL A 23 25.35 -0.49 -3.00
N LYS A 24 25.29 -1.66 -3.69
CA LYS A 24 26.43 -2.10 -4.51
C LYS A 24 26.06 -2.84 -5.80
N TYR A 25 25.00 -3.64 -5.80
CA TYR A 25 24.70 -4.56 -6.89
C TYR A 25 23.28 -4.35 -7.43
N PRO A 26 23.02 -3.34 -8.32
CA PRO A 26 21.68 -3.03 -8.80
C PRO A 26 20.92 -4.21 -9.40
N LEU A 27 21.64 -5.19 -9.94
CA LEU A 27 21.05 -6.42 -10.49
C LEU A 27 20.31 -7.27 -9.43
N LEU A 28 20.60 -7.10 -8.14
CA LEU A 28 19.90 -7.81 -7.07
C LEU A 28 18.52 -7.21 -6.75
N LEU A 29 18.25 -5.97 -7.16
CA LEU A 29 16.97 -5.29 -6.87
C LEU A 29 15.75 -6.07 -7.39
N PRO A 30 15.70 -6.52 -8.66
CA PRO A 30 14.56 -7.28 -9.16
C PRO A 30 14.38 -8.61 -8.42
N PHE A 31 15.48 -9.31 -8.09
CA PHE A 31 15.39 -10.57 -7.34
C PHE A 31 14.83 -10.35 -5.94
N GLY A 32 15.35 -9.34 -5.22
CA GLY A 32 14.85 -8.97 -3.91
C GLY A 32 13.38 -8.52 -3.96
N GLY A 33 13.02 -7.73 -4.99
CA GLY A 33 11.66 -7.29 -5.26
C GLY A 33 10.69 -8.45 -5.49
N VAL A 34 11.07 -9.44 -6.29
CA VAL A 34 10.24 -10.64 -6.55
C VAL A 34 10.07 -11.48 -5.29
N VAL A 35 11.13 -11.70 -4.51
CA VAL A 35 11.03 -12.47 -3.25
C VAL A 35 10.12 -11.75 -2.25
N ALA A 36 10.25 -10.44 -2.10
CA ALA A 36 9.38 -9.63 -1.26
C ALA A 36 7.91 -9.66 -1.77
N PHE A 37 7.71 -9.56 -3.09
CA PHE A 37 6.40 -9.66 -3.71
C PHE A 37 5.70 -10.98 -3.39
N ILE A 38 6.41 -12.11 -3.53
CA ILE A 38 5.87 -13.44 -3.19
C ILE A 38 5.46 -13.48 -1.71
N SER A 39 6.31 -12.97 -0.82
CA SER A 39 6.00 -12.90 0.62
C SER A 39 4.72 -12.10 0.89
N PHE A 40 4.58 -10.93 0.29
CA PHE A 40 3.37 -10.11 0.43
C PHE A 40 2.14 -10.72 -0.24
N CYS A 41 2.28 -11.43 -1.36
CA CYS A 41 1.16 -12.17 -1.95
C CYS A 41 0.62 -13.26 -1.01
N ILE A 42 1.51 -13.99 -0.31
CA ILE A 42 1.10 -14.96 0.71
C ILE A 42 0.36 -14.27 1.85
N PHE A 43 0.87 -13.13 2.32
CA PHE A 43 0.21 -12.30 3.34
C PHE A 43 -1.18 -11.81 2.89
N LEU A 44 -1.31 -11.32 1.66
CA LEU A 44 -2.60 -10.89 1.10
C LEU A 44 -3.60 -12.03 1.02
N LEU A 45 -3.16 -13.21 0.58
CA LEU A 45 -4.00 -14.42 0.53
C LEU A 45 -4.47 -14.83 1.94
N GLU A 46 -3.59 -14.82 2.93
CA GLU A 46 -3.95 -15.15 4.32
C GLU A 46 -4.96 -14.16 4.88
N THR A 47 -4.74 -12.86 4.66
CA THR A 47 -5.68 -11.81 5.08
C THR A 47 -7.03 -12.00 4.39
N PHE A 48 -7.05 -12.25 3.10
CA PHE A 48 -8.28 -12.48 2.34
C PHE A 48 -9.04 -13.72 2.85
N LEU A 49 -8.36 -14.84 3.04
CA LEU A 49 -8.95 -16.07 3.59
C LEU A 49 -9.50 -15.87 5.01
N THR A 50 -8.84 -15.04 5.81
CA THR A 50 -9.30 -14.67 7.15
C THR A 50 -10.58 -13.83 7.07
N ILE A 51 -10.66 -12.88 6.17
CA ILE A 51 -11.83 -12.03 5.95
C ILE A 51 -13.03 -12.86 5.48
N LEU A 52 -12.82 -13.86 4.62
CA LEU A 52 -13.90 -14.77 4.17
C LEU A 52 -14.56 -15.57 5.32
N LYS A 53 -13.87 -15.76 6.44
CA LYS A 53 -14.42 -16.45 7.62
C LYS A 53 -15.22 -15.54 8.55
N VAL A 54 -15.22 -14.23 8.30
CA VAL A 54 -15.91 -13.26 9.16
C VAL A 54 -17.42 -13.31 8.91
N ARG A 55 -18.18 -13.50 9.99
CA ARG A 55 -19.66 -13.60 9.91
C ARG A 55 -20.38 -12.26 9.68
N LYS A 56 -19.79 -11.15 10.13
CA LYS A 56 -20.40 -9.82 10.02
C LYS A 56 -19.40 -8.86 9.35
N PHE A 57 -19.72 -8.47 8.13
CA PHE A 57 -18.93 -7.50 7.38
C PHE A 57 -19.20 -6.10 7.93
N ASN A 58 -18.14 -5.38 8.31
CA ASN A 58 -18.21 -4.03 8.83
C ASN A 58 -17.27 -3.09 8.05
N PHE A 59 -17.36 -1.80 8.33
CA PHE A 59 -16.55 -0.79 7.62
C PHE A 59 -15.04 -0.99 7.83
N VAL A 60 -14.61 -1.45 9.01
CA VAL A 60 -13.19 -1.70 9.29
C VAL A 60 -12.64 -2.82 8.38
N ILE A 61 -13.43 -3.87 8.15
CA ILE A 61 -13.05 -4.94 7.20
C ILE A 61 -12.96 -4.37 5.78
N SER A 62 -13.85 -3.45 5.41
CA SER A 62 -13.79 -2.77 4.11
C SER A 62 -12.51 -1.97 3.97
N THR A 63 -12.06 -1.25 5.01
CA THR A 63 -10.80 -0.50 4.94
C THR A 63 -9.60 -1.42 4.79
N VAL A 64 -9.58 -2.58 5.46
CA VAL A 64 -8.51 -3.57 5.30
C VAL A 64 -8.47 -4.13 3.87
N LEU A 65 -9.63 -4.43 3.27
CA LEU A 65 -9.69 -4.89 1.88
C LEU A 65 -9.18 -3.83 0.89
N ILE A 66 -9.62 -2.58 1.05
CA ILE A 66 -9.18 -1.46 0.20
C ILE A 66 -7.66 -1.26 0.36
N ALA A 67 -7.15 -1.26 1.59
CA ALA A 67 -5.73 -1.15 1.85
C ALA A 67 -4.92 -2.27 1.18
N ASN A 68 -5.39 -3.51 1.27
CA ASN A 68 -4.74 -4.65 0.63
C ASN A 68 -4.75 -4.56 -0.91
N LEU A 69 -5.78 -3.98 -1.51
CA LEU A 69 -5.79 -3.69 -2.96
C LEU A 69 -4.69 -2.68 -3.32
N PHE A 70 -4.57 -1.59 -2.57
CA PHE A 70 -3.49 -0.62 -2.81
C PHE A 70 -2.11 -1.22 -2.58
N LEU A 71 -1.94 -2.09 -1.57
CA LEU A 71 -0.70 -2.83 -1.38
C LEU A 71 -0.36 -3.67 -2.61
N PHE A 72 -1.31 -4.45 -3.12
CA PHE A 72 -1.10 -5.30 -4.30
C PHE A 72 -0.66 -4.49 -5.53
N PHE A 73 -1.36 -3.38 -5.84
CA PHE A 73 -0.97 -2.50 -6.94
C PHE A 73 0.39 -1.84 -6.69
N GLY A 74 0.64 -1.38 -5.46
CA GLY A 74 1.92 -0.82 -5.07
C GLY A 74 3.08 -1.80 -5.24
N LEU A 75 2.89 -3.07 -4.92
CA LEU A 75 3.90 -4.12 -5.09
C LEU A 75 4.22 -4.39 -6.56
N ILE A 76 3.22 -4.40 -7.44
CA ILE A 76 3.43 -4.52 -8.88
C ILE A 76 4.30 -3.36 -9.39
N VAL A 77 3.96 -2.13 -9.02
CA VAL A 77 4.74 -0.94 -9.37
C VAL A 77 6.14 -1.00 -8.76
N GLY A 78 6.28 -1.56 -7.55
CA GLY A 78 7.58 -1.79 -6.90
C GLY A 78 8.51 -2.73 -7.67
N ILE A 79 7.96 -3.79 -8.30
CA ILE A 79 8.75 -4.66 -9.20
C ILE A 79 9.19 -3.89 -10.45
N LEU A 80 8.29 -3.14 -11.07
CA LEU A 80 8.62 -2.31 -12.24
C LEU A 80 9.71 -1.28 -11.89
N LEU A 81 9.62 -0.69 -10.70
CA LEU A 81 10.61 0.24 -10.18
C LEU A 81 11.98 -0.43 -10.00
N ALA A 82 12.02 -1.64 -9.42
CA ALA A 82 13.25 -2.42 -9.24
C ALA A 82 13.90 -2.80 -10.57
N LEU A 83 13.09 -3.16 -11.59
CA LEU A 83 13.55 -3.43 -12.93
C LEU A 83 14.10 -2.19 -13.63
N SER A 84 13.48 -1.02 -13.41
CA SER A 84 13.96 0.26 -13.97
C SER A 84 15.26 0.70 -13.31
N TYR A 85 15.41 0.57 -11.99
CA TYR A 85 16.67 0.87 -11.29
C TYR A 85 17.83 -0.03 -11.68
N SER A 86 17.55 -1.29 -12.04
CA SER A 86 18.56 -2.23 -12.50
C SER A 86 18.91 -2.11 -13.99
N GLY A 87 18.20 -1.22 -14.73
CA GLY A 87 18.44 -1.01 -16.15
C GLY A 87 17.79 -2.04 -17.09
N PHE A 88 16.90 -2.92 -16.57
CA PHE A 88 16.18 -3.87 -17.41
C PHE A 88 14.98 -3.24 -18.14
N LEU A 89 14.43 -2.15 -17.60
CA LEU A 89 13.31 -1.40 -18.20
C LEU A 89 13.68 0.08 -18.29
N ASP A 90 13.33 0.69 -19.39
CA ASP A 90 13.44 2.14 -19.61
C ASP A 90 12.10 2.84 -19.33
N ILE A 91 11.72 2.88 -18.06
CA ILE A 91 10.51 3.57 -17.59
C ILE A 91 10.94 4.67 -16.63
N ASN A 92 10.23 5.80 -16.66
CA ASN A 92 10.53 6.93 -15.78
C ASN A 92 10.43 6.53 -14.30
N ILE A 93 11.58 6.52 -13.62
CA ILE A 93 11.72 6.13 -12.23
C ILE A 93 10.90 7.03 -11.30
N ASP A 94 10.88 8.36 -11.55
CA ASP A 94 10.15 9.30 -10.71
C ASP A 94 8.64 9.06 -10.76
N THR A 95 8.10 8.72 -11.92
CA THR A 95 6.69 8.35 -12.09
C THR A 95 6.35 7.08 -11.30
N LEU A 96 7.15 6.03 -11.47
CA LEU A 96 6.94 4.77 -10.76
C LEU A 96 7.09 4.93 -9.24
N LEU A 97 8.09 5.70 -8.81
CA LEU A 97 8.36 5.96 -7.39
C LEU A 97 7.19 6.70 -6.73
N LYS A 98 6.65 7.75 -7.37
CA LYS A 98 5.46 8.45 -6.86
C LYS A 98 4.28 7.49 -6.69
N ILE A 99 3.94 6.73 -7.72
CA ILE A 99 2.81 5.79 -7.67
C ILE A 99 3.03 4.75 -6.57
N HIS A 100 4.25 4.18 -6.48
CA HIS A 100 4.60 3.19 -5.46
C HIS A 100 4.42 3.75 -4.04
N ILE A 101 4.97 4.93 -3.76
CA ILE A 101 4.88 5.59 -2.44
C ILE A 101 3.42 5.84 -2.07
N TYR A 102 2.62 6.42 -2.98
CA TYR A 102 1.24 6.74 -2.67
C TYR A 102 0.36 5.48 -2.49
N CYS A 103 0.56 4.44 -3.29
CA CYS A 103 -0.16 3.18 -3.10
C CYS A 103 0.22 2.49 -1.79
N VAL A 104 1.53 2.39 -1.47
CA VAL A 104 1.97 1.65 -0.29
C VAL A 104 1.81 2.48 0.98
N LEU A 105 2.31 3.71 1.01
CA LEU A 105 2.34 4.51 2.25
C LEU A 105 0.96 5.08 2.58
N PHE A 106 0.28 5.73 1.63
CA PHE A 106 -1.03 6.33 1.87
C PHE A 106 -2.17 5.31 1.68
N GLY A 107 -2.10 4.50 0.62
CA GLY A 107 -3.13 3.51 0.30
C GLY A 107 -3.15 2.35 1.29
N TYR A 108 -2.03 1.68 1.51
CA TYR A 108 -2.00 0.54 2.43
C TYR A 108 -1.85 0.98 3.89
N VAL A 109 -0.74 1.65 4.23
CA VAL A 109 -0.44 1.99 5.63
C VAL A 109 -1.45 3.02 6.15
N GLY A 110 -1.72 4.11 5.42
CA GLY A 110 -2.62 5.17 5.83
C GLY A 110 -4.05 4.68 6.05
N ILE A 111 -4.64 3.97 5.08
CA ILE A 111 -6.01 3.44 5.21
C ILE A 111 -6.09 2.38 6.32
N THR A 112 -5.05 1.56 6.50
CA THR A 112 -4.99 0.58 7.59
C THR A 112 -4.98 1.27 8.95
N ILE A 113 -4.19 2.33 9.12
CA ILE A 113 -4.15 3.12 10.36
C ILE A 113 -5.52 3.75 10.63
N ILE A 114 -6.15 4.37 9.64
CA ILE A 114 -7.50 4.95 9.76
C ILE A 114 -8.51 3.87 10.17
N GLY A 115 -8.50 2.72 9.49
CA GLY A 115 -9.39 1.60 9.77
C GLY A 115 -9.22 1.04 11.18
N MET A 116 -7.99 0.81 11.61
CA MET A 116 -7.69 0.29 12.95
C MET A 116 -7.97 1.31 14.05
N SER A 117 -7.75 2.59 13.80
CA SER A 117 -8.04 3.66 14.76
C SER A 117 -9.53 3.70 15.16
N LEU A 118 -10.44 3.31 14.27
CA LEU A 118 -11.87 3.21 14.57
C LEU A 118 -12.21 2.19 15.67
N ILE A 119 -11.36 1.20 15.87
CA ILE A 119 -11.51 0.23 16.96
C ILE A 119 -10.73 0.70 18.18
N LEU A 120 -9.49 1.12 18.00
CA LEU A 120 -8.57 1.40 19.08
C LEU A 120 -8.92 2.69 19.83
N LEU A 121 -9.27 3.78 19.13
CA LEU A 121 -9.56 5.06 19.79
C LEU A 121 -10.77 5.00 20.74
N PRO A 122 -11.95 4.45 20.34
CA PRO A 122 -13.05 4.32 21.28
C PRO A 122 -12.72 3.44 22.49
N MET A 123 -11.89 2.39 22.28
CA MET A 123 -11.49 1.48 23.34
C MET A 123 -10.59 2.17 24.37
N PHE A 124 -9.66 3.05 23.93
CA PHE A 124 -8.78 3.79 24.85
C PHE A 124 -9.46 4.99 25.51
N TRP A 125 -10.35 5.68 24.80
CA TRP A 125 -11.02 6.88 25.34
C TRP A 125 -12.37 6.60 26.00
N LEU A 126 -12.82 5.34 26.05
CA LEU A 126 -14.13 4.95 26.59
C LEU A 126 -15.28 5.78 26.00
N SER A 127 -15.12 6.26 24.79
CA SER A 127 -16.09 7.12 24.09
C SER A 127 -17.18 6.28 23.42
N HIS A 128 -18.45 6.65 23.63
CA HIS A 128 -19.59 5.89 23.14
C HIS A 128 -20.04 6.27 21.71
N SER A 129 -19.57 7.39 21.17
CA SER A 129 -20.01 7.83 19.84
C SER A 129 -18.87 8.41 19.02
N PHE A 130 -18.60 7.77 17.89
CA PHE A 130 -17.74 8.31 16.85
C PHE A 130 -18.55 8.55 15.59
N SER A 131 -18.37 9.72 14.97
CA SER A 131 -19.08 10.04 13.73
C SER A 131 -18.45 9.30 12.54
N TRP A 132 -19.01 8.15 12.18
CA TRP A 132 -18.55 7.30 11.09
C TRP A 132 -18.53 7.99 9.72
N ILE A 133 -19.34 9.05 9.55
CA ILE A 133 -19.47 9.71 8.26
C ILE A 133 -18.19 10.43 7.84
N TYR A 134 -17.52 11.09 8.79
CA TYR A 134 -16.25 11.79 8.51
C TYR A 134 -15.14 10.83 8.14
N VAL A 135 -15.03 9.71 8.83
CA VAL A 135 -14.01 8.70 8.54
C VAL A 135 -14.26 8.00 7.21
N LYS A 136 -15.53 7.72 6.89
CA LYS A 136 -15.88 7.16 5.58
C LYS A 136 -15.52 8.12 4.45
N SER A 137 -15.86 9.39 4.59
CA SER A 137 -15.52 10.40 3.59
C SER A 137 -14.00 10.58 3.45
N SER A 138 -13.26 10.59 4.56
CA SER A 138 -11.79 10.65 4.56
C SER A 138 -11.18 9.50 3.75
N VAL A 139 -11.57 8.26 4.00
CA VAL A 139 -11.07 7.10 3.25
C VAL A 139 -11.41 7.19 1.77
N VAL A 140 -12.63 7.61 1.42
CA VAL A 140 -13.04 7.77 0.01
C VAL A 140 -12.22 8.85 -0.69
N ILE A 141 -12.07 10.03 -0.06
CA ILE A 141 -11.28 11.13 -0.62
C ILE A 141 -9.82 10.72 -0.79
N LEU A 142 -9.26 9.99 0.18
CA LEU A 142 -7.89 9.47 0.11
C LEU A 142 -7.72 8.50 -1.06
N CYS A 143 -8.64 7.57 -1.26
CA CYS A 143 -8.62 6.65 -2.40
C CYS A 143 -8.67 7.40 -3.75
N ILE A 144 -9.55 8.38 -3.87
CA ILE A 144 -9.68 9.22 -5.07
C ILE A 144 -8.37 9.99 -5.29
N GLY A 145 -7.81 10.59 -4.24
CA GLY A 145 -6.55 11.32 -4.31
C GLY A 145 -5.38 10.45 -4.79
N ILE A 146 -5.26 9.20 -4.31
CA ILE A 146 -4.22 8.27 -4.75
C ILE A 146 -4.40 7.89 -6.22
N ILE A 147 -5.63 7.65 -6.67
CA ILE A 147 -5.91 7.36 -8.08
C ILE A 147 -5.54 8.56 -8.96
N PHE A 148 -5.92 9.77 -8.56
CA PHE A 148 -5.59 10.97 -9.33
C PHE A 148 -4.09 11.26 -9.38
N ILE A 149 -3.33 11.03 -8.30
CA ILE A 149 -1.88 11.21 -8.34
C ILE A 149 -1.22 10.19 -9.25
N SER A 150 -1.74 8.95 -9.28
CA SER A 150 -1.24 7.91 -10.17
C SER A 150 -1.49 8.28 -11.64
N LEU A 151 -2.68 8.75 -11.96
CA LEU A 151 -3.03 9.22 -13.31
C LEU A 151 -2.22 10.47 -13.69
N ALA A 152 -2.09 11.45 -12.79
CA ALA A 152 -1.31 12.66 -13.01
C ALA A 152 0.14 12.35 -13.33
N SER A 153 0.73 11.38 -12.62
CA SER A 153 2.11 10.95 -12.84
C SER A 153 2.30 10.23 -14.18
N ILE A 154 1.32 9.42 -14.61
CA ILE A 154 1.36 8.75 -15.91
C ILE A 154 1.22 9.75 -17.06
N PHE A 155 0.29 10.70 -16.96
CA PHE A 155 0.02 11.68 -18.01
C PHE A 155 0.90 12.95 -17.92
N ASN A 156 1.81 13.04 -16.95
CA ASN A 156 2.62 14.23 -16.65
C ASN A 156 1.78 15.51 -16.54
N ASN A 157 0.61 15.43 -15.92
CA ASN A 157 -0.31 16.55 -15.79
C ASN A 157 -0.16 17.21 -14.42
N VAL A 158 0.55 18.35 -14.40
CA VAL A 158 0.87 19.10 -13.18
C VAL A 158 -0.38 19.62 -12.45
N ILE A 159 -1.41 20.05 -13.18
CA ILE A 159 -2.66 20.55 -12.57
C ILE A 159 -3.36 19.45 -11.81
N LEU A 160 -3.47 18.26 -12.43
CA LEU A 160 -4.08 17.09 -11.82
C LEU A 160 -3.26 16.62 -10.59
N GLU A 161 -1.95 16.78 -10.62
CA GLU A 161 -1.05 16.43 -9.53
C GLU A 161 -1.30 17.33 -8.29
N TYR A 162 -1.37 18.66 -8.47
CA TYR A 162 -1.70 19.58 -7.37
C TYR A 162 -3.10 19.35 -6.81
N PHE A 163 -4.06 19.06 -7.67
CA PHE A 163 -5.41 18.71 -7.23
C PHE A 163 -5.43 17.42 -6.41
N ALA A 164 -4.67 16.40 -6.81
CA ALA A 164 -4.53 15.17 -6.06
C ALA A 164 -3.86 15.39 -4.69
N TYR A 165 -2.82 16.22 -4.60
CA TYR A 165 -2.22 16.59 -3.32
C TYR A 165 -3.21 17.29 -2.40
N PHE A 166 -4.01 18.20 -2.93
CA PHE A 166 -5.05 18.89 -2.17
C PHE A 166 -6.10 17.91 -1.61
N LEU A 167 -6.55 16.96 -2.43
CA LEU A 167 -7.47 15.91 -1.97
C LEU A 167 -6.87 15.06 -0.86
N ASN A 168 -5.63 14.61 -1.02
CA ASN A 168 -4.96 13.81 0.02
C ASN A 168 -4.74 14.60 1.31
N PHE A 169 -4.48 15.91 1.23
CA PHE A 169 -4.36 16.77 2.39
C PHE A 169 -5.69 16.94 3.15
N ILE A 170 -6.81 17.08 2.44
CA ILE A 170 -8.14 17.17 3.08
C ILE A 170 -8.56 15.84 3.69
N ALA A 171 -8.10 14.72 3.13
CA ALA A 171 -8.45 13.38 3.61
C ALA A 171 -7.80 13.03 4.96
N LEU A 172 -6.67 13.63 5.30
CA LEU A 172 -5.92 13.40 6.53
C LEU A 172 -6.36 14.33 7.65
#